data_7ac2be643963dd340e9d4d97eb024765
#
_entry.id   7ac2be643963dd340e9d4d97eb024765
#
_cell.length_a   1.000
_cell.length_b   1.000
_cell.length_c   1.000
_cell.angle_alpha   90.00
_cell.angle_beta   90.00
_cell.angle_gamma   90.00
#
_symmetry.space_group_name_H-M   'P 1'
#
loop_
_entity.id
_entity.type
_entity.pdbx_description
1 polymer ?
#
loop_
_entity_poly.entity_id
_entity_poly.type
_entity_poly.pdbx_seq_one_letter_code
_entity_poly.pdbx_strand_id
1 'polypeptide(L)'
;MILFMASTAVPTDIQPYFDTGIQAYTQGSYEYAVDLLTFVVKHAPDATEARRYLRLAIHKQASQEPPSLWRQLGLWVVIVPALGWAMVARLQGRSRQAINLYERLLSLAPRSKILLMSLATTLARSGLDDAALQTYEELLSVDPRHLGALRKLARLAMKRGNDSQARHCFDRIAQLHPGDLEAQQSLRNLDALGTIKKGFAT
;
A
#
# COMPACT_ATOMS: atom_id res chain seq x y z
N MET A 1 -29.96 -1.67 -9.26
CA MET A 1 -28.87 -0.84 -8.72
C MET A 1 -27.88 -1.74 -8.00
N ILE A 2 -27.23 -2.65 -8.77
CA ILE A 2 -26.18 -3.58 -8.29
C ILE A 2 -25.18 -3.65 -9.44
N LEU A 3 -24.21 -2.73 -9.50
CA LEU A 3 -23.16 -2.78 -10.51
C LEU A 3 -22.02 -1.79 -10.16
N PHE A 4 -21.32 -2.03 -9.02
CA PHE A 4 -20.03 -1.36 -8.77
C PHE A 4 -19.23 -2.06 -7.65
N MET A 5 -19.21 -3.40 -7.60
CA MET A 5 -18.32 -4.18 -6.72
C MET A 5 -17.43 -5.16 -7.51
N ALA A 6 -16.99 -4.81 -8.71
CA ALA A 6 -16.32 -5.75 -9.60
C ALA A 6 -14.84 -5.41 -9.86
N SER A 7 -14.12 -4.76 -8.93
CA SER A 7 -12.72 -4.39 -9.17
C SER A 7 -11.70 -4.92 -8.16
N THR A 8 -12.10 -5.70 -7.16
CA THR A 8 -11.19 -6.23 -6.13
C THR A 8 -11.17 -7.75 -6.04
N ALA A 9 -11.95 -8.44 -6.87
CA ALA A 9 -12.05 -9.90 -6.85
C ALA A 9 -10.87 -10.54 -7.59
N VAL A 10 -10.32 -11.59 -6.98
CA VAL A 10 -9.33 -12.46 -7.64
C VAL A 10 -10.01 -13.16 -8.83
N PRO A 11 -9.40 -13.21 -10.03
CA PRO A 11 -9.94 -13.97 -11.15
C PRO A 11 -10.19 -15.44 -10.82
N THR A 12 -11.25 -16.01 -11.40
CA THR A 12 -11.72 -17.36 -11.03
C THR A 12 -10.70 -18.46 -11.31
N ASP A 13 -9.83 -18.26 -12.29
CA ASP A 13 -8.76 -19.18 -12.67
C ASP A 13 -7.62 -19.27 -11.64
N ILE A 14 -7.39 -18.20 -10.90
CA ILE A 14 -6.35 -18.15 -9.84
C ILE A 14 -6.93 -18.12 -8.42
N GLN A 15 -8.26 -18.13 -8.28
CA GLN A 15 -8.94 -18.19 -6.98
C GLN A 15 -8.49 -19.37 -6.11
N PRO A 16 -8.29 -20.61 -6.62
CA PRO A 16 -7.83 -21.73 -5.80
C PRO A 16 -6.44 -21.48 -5.15
N TYR A 17 -5.56 -20.78 -5.84
CA TYR A 17 -4.24 -20.42 -5.30
C TYR A 17 -4.37 -19.37 -4.18
N PHE A 18 -5.32 -18.44 -4.31
CA PHE A 18 -5.60 -17.46 -3.28
C PHE A 18 -6.15 -18.12 -2.02
N ASP A 19 -7.16 -18.99 -2.15
CA ASP A 19 -7.78 -19.70 -1.03
C ASP A 19 -6.77 -20.62 -0.31
N THR A 20 -5.95 -21.33 -1.07
CA THR A 20 -4.88 -22.16 -0.52
C THR A 20 -3.81 -21.31 0.19
N GLY A 21 -3.49 -20.12 -0.36
CA GLY A 21 -2.57 -19.17 0.27
C GLY A 21 -3.07 -18.65 1.61
N ILE A 22 -4.37 -18.35 1.72
CA ILE A 22 -4.99 -17.96 3.00
C ILE A 22 -4.97 -19.13 3.99
N GLN A 23 -5.29 -20.34 3.53
CA GLN A 23 -5.27 -21.52 4.37
C GLN A 23 -3.86 -21.80 4.92
N ALA A 24 -2.83 -21.71 4.07
CA ALA A 24 -1.43 -21.85 4.49
C ALA A 24 -1.03 -20.79 5.53
N TYR A 25 -1.48 -19.54 5.33
CA TYR A 25 -1.26 -18.47 6.31
C TYR A 25 -1.89 -18.79 7.67
N THR A 26 -3.14 -19.27 7.69
CA THR A 26 -3.85 -19.61 8.94
C THR A 26 -3.26 -20.82 9.65
N GLN A 27 -2.66 -21.74 8.89
CA GLN A 27 -1.94 -22.91 9.42
C GLN A 27 -0.52 -22.60 9.90
N GLY A 28 -0.04 -21.36 9.73
CA GLY A 28 1.31 -20.95 10.14
C GLY A 28 2.42 -21.31 9.16
N SER A 29 2.09 -21.86 7.98
CA SER A 29 3.03 -22.16 6.90
C SER A 29 3.31 -20.93 6.06
N TYR A 30 3.98 -19.93 6.66
CA TYR A 30 4.09 -18.58 6.07
C TYR A 30 4.92 -18.56 4.78
N GLU A 31 5.97 -19.39 4.66
CA GLU A 31 6.78 -19.49 3.45
C GLU A 31 5.92 -19.92 2.26
N TYR A 32 5.17 -21.00 2.40
CA TYR A 32 4.27 -21.50 1.36
C TYR A 32 3.13 -20.52 1.04
N ALA A 33 2.60 -19.86 2.07
CA ALA A 33 1.61 -18.78 1.87
C ALA A 33 2.17 -17.62 1.05
N VAL A 34 3.42 -17.20 1.29
CA VAL A 34 4.09 -16.13 0.53
C VAL A 34 4.26 -16.51 -0.94
N ASP A 35 4.65 -17.75 -1.24
CA ASP A 35 4.84 -18.23 -2.62
C ASP A 35 3.51 -18.19 -3.41
N LEU A 36 2.44 -18.75 -2.84
CA LEU A 36 1.12 -18.78 -3.47
C LEU A 36 0.54 -17.38 -3.66
N LEU A 37 0.59 -16.56 -2.63
CA LEU A 37 0.05 -15.19 -2.70
C LEU A 37 0.88 -14.29 -3.62
N THR A 38 2.19 -14.51 -3.74
CA THR A 38 3.04 -13.83 -4.72
C THR A 38 2.63 -14.20 -6.14
N PHE A 39 2.32 -15.48 -6.39
CA PHE A 39 1.79 -15.90 -7.69
C PHE A 39 0.48 -15.20 -8.01
N VAL A 40 -0.45 -15.13 -7.06
CA VAL A 40 -1.74 -14.45 -7.24
C VAL A 40 -1.56 -12.96 -7.54
N VAL A 41 -0.75 -12.25 -6.75
CA VAL A 41 -0.50 -10.81 -6.96
C VAL A 41 0.20 -10.53 -8.29
N LYS A 42 1.03 -11.44 -8.78
CA LYS A 42 1.68 -11.33 -10.09
C LYS A 42 0.68 -11.38 -11.24
N HIS A 43 -0.35 -12.22 -11.15
CA HIS A 43 -1.34 -12.43 -12.21
C HIS A 43 -2.56 -11.51 -12.05
N ALA A 44 -2.91 -11.12 -10.83
CA ALA A 44 -3.97 -10.17 -10.51
C ALA A 44 -3.44 -9.02 -9.64
N PRO A 45 -2.75 -8.03 -10.22
CA PRO A 45 -2.21 -6.90 -9.46
C PRO A 45 -3.29 -6.00 -8.83
N ASP A 46 -4.54 -6.16 -9.21
CA ASP A 46 -5.69 -5.39 -8.70
C ASP A 46 -6.31 -6.06 -7.47
N ALA A 47 -5.93 -7.32 -7.16
CA ALA A 47 -6.45 -8.07 -6.02
C ALA A 47 -5.87 -7.54 -4.70
N THR A 48 -6.55 -6.53 -4.13
CA THR A 48 -6.13 -5.85 -2.90
C THR A 48 -6.06 -6.80 -1.71
N GLU A 49 -7.00 -7.74 -1.59
CA GLU A 49 -7.01 -8.74 -0.53
C GLU A 49 -5.79 -9.68 -0.62
N ALA A 50 -5.42 -10.14 -1.82
CA ALA A 50 -4.24 -10.98 -1.99
C ALA A 50 -2.95 -10.24 -1.57
N ARG A 51 -2.83 -8.96 -1.90
CA ARG A 51 -1.72 -8.13 -1.43
C ARG A 51 -1.69 -7.99 0.08
N ARG A 52 -2.85 -7.81 0.70
CA ARG A 52 -2.97 -7.72 2.16
C ARG A 52 -2.48 -8.99 2.84
N TYR A 53 -2.98 -10.16 2.42
CA TYR A 53 -2.57 -11.45 2.99
C TYR A 53 -1.10 -11.76 2.71
N LEU A 54 -0.60 -11.44 1.53
CA LEU A 54 0.82 -11.57 1.19
C LEU A 54 1.70 -10.80 2.20
N ARG A 55 1.36 -9.53 2.47
CA ARG A 55 2.12 -8.72 3.43
C ARG A 55 2.03 -9.24 4.86
N LEU A 56 0.86 -9.70 5.27
CA LEU A 56 0.70 -10.33 6.59
C LEU A 56 1.56 -11.59 6.73
N ALA A 57 1.60 -12.42 5.69
CA ALA A 57 2.42 -13.64 5.65
C ALA A 57 3.92 -13.29 5.72
N ILE A 58 4.39 -12.32 4.94
CA ILE A 58 5.77 -11.83 4.95
C ILE A 58 6.15 -11.27 6.34
N HIS A 59 5.27 -10.48 6.98
CA HIS A 59 5.53 -9.95 8.31
C HIS A 59 5.68 -11.06 9.37
N LYS A 60 4.83 -12.09 9.29
CA LYS A 60 4.88 -13.24 10.20
C LYS A 60 6.14 -14.08 9.97
N GLN A 61 6.49 -14.35 8.72
CA GLN A 61 7.74 -15.05 8.35
C GLN A 61 8.97 -14.29 8.86
N ALA A 62 9.04 -12.97 8.62
CA ALA A 62 10.16 -12.15 9.08
C ALA A 62 10.27 -12.02 10.61
N SER A 63 9.17 -12.25 11.34
CA SER A 63 9.17 -12.24 12.82
C SER A 63 9.73 -13.53 13.41
N GLN A 64 9.73 -14.62 12.66
CA GLN A 64 10.25 -15.93 13.12
C GLN A 64 11.77 -16.04 12.96
N GLU A 65 12.38 -15.27 12.05
CA GLU A 65 13.82 -15.28 11.84
C GLU A 65 14.45 -13.91 12.11
N PRO A 66 15.25 -13.72 13.16
CA PRO A 66 15.97 -12.47 13.37
C PRO A 66 17.01 -12.26 12.26
N PRO A 67 17.06 -11.06 11.63
CA PRO A 67 17.98 -10.80 10.53
C PRO A 67 19.43 -10.75 11.03
N SER A 68 20.30 -11.59 10.48
CA SER A 68 21.75 -11.46 10.69
C SER A 68 22.26 -10.16 10.05
N LEU A 69 23.25 -9.51 10.68
CA LEU A 69 23.88 -8.25 10.17
C LEU A 69 24.41 -8.41 8.74
N TRP A 70 24.94 -9.56 8.39
CA TRP A 70 25.43 -9.89 7.05
C TRP A 70 24.31 -9.95 6.01
N ARG A 71 23.12 -10.41 6.41
CA ARG A 71 21.91 -10.42 5.54
C ARG A 71 21.41 -9.00 5.27
N GLN A 72 21.52 -8.10 6.26
CA GLN A 72 21.17 -6.68 6.07
C GLN A 72 22.12 -5.97 5.11
N LEU A 73 23.42 -6.18 5.22
CA LEU A 73 24.42 -5.58 4.31
C LEU A 73 24.25 -6.12 2.87
N GLY A 74 24.03 -7.42 2.69
CA GLY A 74 23.77 -8.04 1.39
C GLY A 74 22.50 -7.54 0.72
N LEU A 75 21.47 -7.24 1.50
CA LEU A 75 20.21 -6.69 1.01
C LEU A 75 20.39 -5.33 0.31
N TRP A 76 21.27 -4.44 0.82
CA TRP A 76 21.51 -3.14 0.21
C TRP A 76 22.14 -3.24 -1.17
N VAL A 77 23.00 -4.22 -1.40
CA VAL A 77 23.62 -4.47 -2.71
C VAL A 77 22.58 -4.84 -3.77
N VAL A 78 21.49 -5.48 -3.38
CA VAL A 78 20.40 -5.87 -4.29
C VAL A 78 19.32 -4.76 -4.38
N ILE A 79 18.97 -4.14 -3.26
CA ILE A 79 17.89 -3.15 -3.19
C ILE A 79 18.23 -1.88 -3.96
N VAL A 80 19.46 -1.37 -3.87
CA VAL A 80 19.83 -0.09 -4.50
C VAL A 80 19.75 -0.15 -6.03
N PRO A 81 20.37 -1.11 -6.74
CA PRO A 81 20.24 -1.19 -8.20
C PRO A 81 18.79 -1.54 -8.61
N ALA A 82 18.08 -2.35 -7.85
CA ALA A 82 16.70 -2.69 -8.12
C ALA A 82 15.75 -1.49 -7.99
N LEU A 83 15.98 -0.60 -7.03
CA LEU A 83 15.26 0.69 -6.92
C LEU A 83 15.53 1.59 -8.13
N GLY A 84 16.78 1.66 -8.58
CA GLY A 84 17.15 2.41 -9.78
C GLY A 84 16.42 1.87 -11.02
N TRP A 85 16.43 0.56 -11.21
CA TRP A 85 15.70 -0.11 -12.31
C TRP A 85 14.18 0.12 -12.22
N ALA A 86 13.57 -0.02 -11.04
CA ALA A 86 12.16 0.23 -10.84
C ALA A 86 11.78 1.68 -11.13
N MET A 87 12.66 2.63 -10.83
CA MET A 87 12.46 4.04 -11.15
C MET A 87 12.49 4.27 -12.67
N VAL A 88 13.43 3.66 -13.38
CA VAL A 88 13.51 3.71 -14.85
C VAL A 88 12.29 3.04 -15.50
N ALA A 89 11.90 1.86 -15.04
CA ALA A 89 10.72 1.15 -15.54
C ALA A 89 9.44 1.99 -15.35
N ARG A 90 9.33 2.71 -14.23
CA ARG A 90 8.23 3.64 -13.96
C ARG A 90 8.22 4.84 -14.93
N LEU A 91 9.38 5.41 -15.25
CA LEU A 91 9.51 6.51 -16.20
C LEU A 91 9.16 6.07 -17.62
N GLN A 92 9.44 4.81 -17.97
CA GLN A 92 9.11 4.21 -19.27
C GLN A 92 7.64 3.74 -19.38
N GLY A 93 6.79 4.01 -18.37
CA GLY A 93 5.39 3.58 -18.36
C GLY A 93 5.18 2.09 -18.05
N ARG A 94 6.24 1.36 -17.70
CA ARG A 94 6.19 -0.09 -17.36
C ARG A 94 5.83 -0.30 -15.89
N SER A 95 4.73 0.33 -15.44
CA SER A 95 4.34 0.34 -14.03
C SER A 95 4.14 -1.05 -13.43
N ARG A 96 3.59 -2.01 -14.18
CA ARG A 96 3.39 -3.40 -13.71
C ARG A 96 4.71 -4.09 -13.34
N GLN A 97 5.76 -3.87 -14.14
CA GLN A 97 7.08 -4.44 -13.84
C GLN A 97 7.69 -3.84 -12.58
N ALA A 98 7.54 -2.53 -12.40
CA ALA A 98 7.98 -1.85 -11.19
C ALA A 98 7.23 -2.34 -9.93
N ILE A 99 5.91 -2.52 -10.02
CA ILE A 99 5.08 -3.05 -8.93
C ILE A 99 5.57 -4.45 -8.52
N ASN A 100 5.71 -5.37 -9.48
CA ASN A 100 6.18 -6.73 -9.21
C ASN A 100 7.58 -6.76 -8.59
N LEU A 101 8.46 -5.84 -9.00
CA LEU A 101 9.79 -5.73 -8.42
C LEU A 101 9.72 -5.23 -6.96
N TYR A 102 8.93 -4.20 -6.68
CA TYR A 102 8.75 -3.71 -5.31
C TYR A 102 8.15 -4.78 -4.38
N GLU A 103 7.18 -5.57 -4.84
CA GLU A 103 6.62 -6.69 -4.06
C GLU A 103 7.69 -7.75 -3.73
N ARG A 104 8.55 -8.10 -4.70
CA ARG A 104 9.68 -9.01 -4.47
C ARG A 104 10.69 -8.43 -3.47
N LEU A 105 11.01 -7.13 -3.59
CA LEU A 105 11.92 -6.48 -2.65
C LEU A 105 11.33 -6.38 -1.24
N LEU A 106 10.01 -6.18 -1.14
CA LEU A 106 9.30 -6.19 0.14
C LEU A 106 9.31 -7.57 0.80
N SER A 107 9.36 -8.68 0.05
CA SER A 107 9.54 -10.01 0.65
C SER A 107 10.90 -10.15 1.37
N LEU A 108 11.92 -9.42 0.90
CA LEU A 108 13.25 -9.40 1.52
C LEU A 108 13.34 -8.37 2.67
N ALA A 109 12.64 -7.24 2.56
CA ALA A 109 12.68 -6.14 3.52
C ALA A 109 11.26 -5.60 3.80
N PRO A 110 10.40 -6.34 4.53
CA PRO A 110 8.97 -6.05 4.67
C PRO A 110 8.66 -4.72 5.34
N ARG A 111 9.55 -4.22 6.20
CA ARG A 111 9.37 -2.95 6.94
C ARG A 111 10.12 -1.77 6.33
N SER A 112 10.58 -1.89 5.07
CA SER A 112 11.30 -0.82 4.40
C SER A 112 10.36 0.31 4.00
N LYS A 113 10.46 1.45 4.68
CA LYS A 113 9.66 2.67 4.40
C LYS A 113 9.83 3.15 2.97
N ILE A 114 11.05 3.02 2.40
CA ILE A 114 11.38 3.45 1.05
C ILE A 114 10.64 2.58 0.02
N LEU A 115 10.64 1.25 0.22
CA LEU A 115 9.97 0.32 -0.67
C LEU A 115 8.44 0.50 -0.61
N LEU A 116 7.87 0.57 0.60
CA LEU A 116 6.44 0.82 0.80
C LEU A 116 5.98 2.13 0.15
N MET A 117 6.75 3.22 0.34
CA MET A 117 6.45 4.51 -0.26
C MET A 117 6.52 4.48 -1.79
N SER A 118 7.52 3.78 -2.34
CA SER A 118 7.72 3.65 -3.78
C SER A 118 6.62 2.80 -4.42
N LEU A 119 6.26 1.69 -3.78
CA LEU A 119 5.16 0.82 -4.21
C LEU A 119 3.84 1.59 -4.20
N ALA A 120 3.46 2.19 -3.06
CA ALA A 120 2.21 2.95 -2.93
C ALA A 120 2.09 4.07 -3.97
N THR A 121 3.18 4.80 -4.20
CA THR A 121 3.21 5.87 -5.22
C THR A 121 3.04 5.31 -6.63
N THR A 122 3.62 4.15 -6.93
CA THR A 122 3.53 3.51 -8.24
C THR A 122 2.11 2.97 -8.47
N LEU A 123 1.50 2.35 -7.45
CA LEU A 123 0.12 1.89 -7.48
C LEU A 123 -0.86 3.04 -7.74
N ALA A 124 -0.75 4.15 -6.99
CA ALA A 124 -1.60 5.32 -7.17
C ALA A 124 -1.50 5.92 -8.59
N ARG A 125 -0.28 5.96 -9.17
CA ARG A 125 -0.07 6.43 -10.54
C ARG A 125 -0.64 5.49 -11.59
N SER A 126 -0.72 4.20 -11.28
CA SER A 126 -1.30 3.18 -12.17
C SER A 126 -2.83 3.08 -12.07
N GLY A 127 -3.47 3.93 -11.25
CA GLY A 127 -4.91 3.92 -11.02
C GLY A 127 -5.38 2.83 -10.05
N LEU A 128 -4.45 2.09 -9.42
CA LEU A 128 -4.75 1.06 -8.43
C LEU A 128 -4.93 1.72 -7.05
N ASP A 129 -5.94 2.58 -6.94
CA ASP A 129 -6.12 3.48 -5.81
C ASP A 129 -6.35 2.72 -4.49
N ASP A 130 -7.09 1.60 -4.49
CA ASP A 130 -7.35 0.79 -3.29
C ASP A 130 -6.07 0.14 -2.76
N ALA A 131 -5.27 -0.45 -3.64
CA ALA A 131 -4.00 -1.04 -3.28
C ALA A 131 -3.00 0.03 -2.78
N ALA A 132 -3.05 1.23 -3.37
CA ALA A 132 -2.23 2.35 -2.91
C ALA A 132 -2.61 2.82 -1.51
N LEU A 133 -3.91 2.96 -1.21
CA LEU A 133 -4.41 3.31 0.13
C LEU A 133 -3.91 2.32 1.18
N GLN A 134 -4.12 1.03 0.96
CA GLN A 134 -3.66 -0.02 1.87
C GLN A 134 -2.13 0.03 2.09
N THR A 135 -1.36 0.28 1.02
CA THR A 135 0.10 0.34 1.12
C THR A 135 0.58 1.58 1.88
N TYR A 136 -0.12 2.73 1.75
CA TYR A 136 0.17 3.91 2.58
C TYR A 136 -0.19 3.68 4.05
N GLU A 137 -1.32 3.01 4.33
CA GLU A 137 -1.70 2.64 5.70
C GLU A 137 -0.68 1.71 6.34
N GLU A 138 -0.17 0.73 5.57
CA GLU A 138 0.89 -0.15 6.03
C GLU A 138 2.18 0.62 6.31
N LEU A 139 2.58 1.56 5.44
CA LEU A 139 3.71 2.44 5.71
C LEU A 139 3.50 3.23 7.00
N LEU A 140 2.30 3.73 7.25
CA LEU A 140 1.98 4.47 8.46
C LEU A 140 1.91 3.58 9.72
N SER A 141 1.68 2.28 9.57
CA SER A 141 1.83 1.32 10.68
C SER A 141 3.31 1.12 11.08
N VAL A 142 4.23 1.22 10.12
CA VAL A 142 5.68 1.16 10.36
C VAL A 142 6.23 2.49 10.86
N ASP A 143 5.76 3.60 10.28
CA ASP A 143 6.16 4.96 10.64
C ASP A 143 4.95 5.90 10.70
N PRO A 144 4.31 6.01 11.89
CA PRO A 144 3.12 6.83 12.08
C PRO A 144 3.32 8.33 11.84
N ARG A 145 4.58 8.80 11.81
CA ARG A 145 4.92 10.22 11.62
C ARG A 145 5.39 10.54 10.20
N HIS A 146 5.26 9.62 9.26
CA HIS A 146 5.71 9.80 7.89
C HIS A 146 4.84 10.80 7.12
N LEU A 147 5.18 12.09 7.16
CA LEU A 147 4.39 13.18 6.55
C LEU A 147 4.07 12.96 5.06
N GLY A 148 5.04 12.46 4.30
CA GLY A 148 4.84 12.20 2.86
C GLY A 148 3.76 11.15 2.60
N ALA A 149 3.66 10.12 3.44
CA ALA A 149 2.61 9.11 3.34
C ALA A 149 1.25 9.68 3.75
N LEU A 150 1.19 10.41 4.86
CA LEU A 150 -0.03 11.08 5.33
C LEU A 150 -0.61 12.00 4.25
N ARG A 151 0.22 12.85 3.61
CA ARG A 151 -0.23 13.73 2.53
C ARG A 151 -0.78 12.98 1.33
N LYS A 152 -0.07 11.93 0.89
CA LYS A 152 -0.50 11.14 -0.27
C LYS A 152 -1.75 10.34 0.01
N LEU A 153 -1.84 9.75 1.20
CA LEU A 153 -3.05 9.06 1.66
C LEU A 153 -4.25 10.02 1.71
N ALA A 154 -4.08 11.21 2.30
CA ALA A 154 -5.13 12.22 2.38
C ALA A 154 -5.64 12.65 1.00
N ARG A 155 -4.72 12.97 0.07
CA ARG A 155 -5.08 13.37 -1.30
C ARG A 155 -5.81 12.26 -2.05
N LEU A 156 -5.38 11.02 -1.87
CA LEU A 156 -6.01 9.87 -2.51
C LEU A 156 -7.39 9.58 -1.91
N ALA A 157 -7.55 9.71 -0.58
CA ALA A 157 -8.83 9.61 0.11
C ALA A 157 -9.81 10.69 -0.38
N MET A 158 -9.37 11.95 -0.53
CA MET A 158 -10.18 13.03 -1.11
C MET A 158 -10.62 12.70 -2.55
N LYS A 159 -9.70 12.22 -3.40
CA LYS A 159 -10.03 11.81 -4.78
C LYS A 159 -11.15 10.76 -4.82
N ARG A 160 -11.25 9.92 -3.80
CA ARG A 160 -12.27 8.88 -3.66
C ARG A 160 -13.53 9.33 -2.90
N GLY A 161 -13.58 10.57 -2.45
CA GLY A 161 -14.70 11.10 -1.67
C GLY A 161 -14.73 10.60 -0.21
N ASN A 162 -13.64 9.99 0.27
CA ASN A 162 -13.51 9.61 1.68
C ASN A 162 -12.99 10.79 2.52
N ASP A 163 -13.89 11.77 2.73
CA ASP A 163 -13.56 13.03 3.40
C ASP A 163 -13.14 12.79 4.86
N SER A 164 -13.68 11.75 5.53
CA SER A 164 -13.33 11.42 6.92
C SER A 164 -11.89 10.94 7.06
N GLN A 165 -11.44 10.05 6.19
CA GLN A 165 -10.07 9.56 6.19
C GLN A 165 -9.09 10.67 5.80
N ALA A 166 -9.45 11.49 4.82
CA ALA A 166 -8.63 12.63 4.42
C ALA A 166 -8.46 13.62 5.59
N ARG A 167 -9.53 13.96 6.28
CA ARG A 167 -9.51 14.81 7.48
C ARG A 167 -8.58 14.24 8.53
N HIS A 168 -8.74 12.97 8.91
CA HIS A 168 -7.89 12.33 9.90
C HIS A 168 -6.39 12.45 9.56
N CYS A 169 -6.03 12.28 8.28
CA CYS A 169 -4.65 12.42 7.85
C CYS A 169 -4.15 13.86 7.96
N PHE A 170 -4.95 14.86 7.54
CA PHE A 170 -4.56 16.27 7.64
C PHE A 170 -4.50 16.76 9.09
N ASP A 171 -5.40 16.31 9.97
CA ASP A 171 -5.34 16.59 11.40
C ASP A 171 -4.02 16.07 12.01
N ARG A 172 -3.61 14.85 11.64
CA ARG A 172 -2.31 14.32 12.10
C ARG A 172 -1.13 15.12 11.55
N ILE A 173 -1.18 15.59 10.30
CA ILE A 173 -0.13 16.46 9.75
C ILE A 173 -0.08 17.77 10.53
N ALA A 174 -1.22 18.40 10.80
CA ALA A 174 -1.29 19.64 11.57
C ALA A 174 -0.79 19.48 13.02
N GLN A 175 -1.03 18.33 13.64
CA GLN A 175 -0.49 18.02 14.98
C GLN A 175 1.03 17.84 14.95
N LEU A 176 1.59 17.19 13.92
CA LEU A 176 3.03 16.98 13.76
C LEU A 176 3.76 18.26 13.35
N HIS A 177 3.11 19.08 12.51
CA HIS A 177 3.62 20.32 11.97
C HIS A 177 2.54 21.41 11.97
N PRO A 178 2.37 22.15 13.08
CA PRO A 178 1.33 23.18 13.20
C PRO A 178 1.40 24.30 12.17
N GLY A 179 2.60 24.54 11.58
CA GLY A 179 2.81 25.52 10.52
C GLY A 179 2.54 25.02 9.09
N ASP A 180 2.01 23.81 8.90
CA ASP A 180 1.75 23.26 7.57
C ASP A 180 0.50 23.92 6.95
N LEU A 181 0.73 24.87 6.06
CA LEU A 181 -0.33 25.64 5.39
C LEU A 181 -1.24 24.76 4.52
N GLU A 182 -0.68 23.73 3.88
CA GLU A 182 -1.46 22.80 3.04
C GLU A 182 -2.46 22.02 3.91
N ALA A 183 -2.02 21.49 5.04
CA ALA A 183 -2.89 20.76 5.95
C ALA A 183 -4.02 21.65 6.48
N GLN A 184 -3.68 22.88 6.93
CA GLN A 184 -4.66 23.83 7.44
C GLN A 184 -5.69 24.26 6.38
N GLN A 185 -5.25 24.49 5.14
CA GLN A 185 -6.15 24.83 4.03
C GLN A 185 -7.07 23.67 3.66
N SER A 186 -6.50 22.45 3.61
CA SER A 186 -7.26 21.23 3.31
C SER A 186 -8.34 20.96 4.36
N LEU A 187 -8.01 21.14 5.64
CA LEU A 187 -9.00 21.00 6.72
C LEU A 187 -10.13 22.02 6.59
N ARG A 188 -9.81 23.30 6.34
CA ARG A 188 -10.84 24.33 6.11
C ARG A 188 -11.74 24.00 4.93
N ASN A 189 -11.17 23.49 3.83
CA ASN A 189 -11.94 23.09 2.65
C ASN A 189 -12.86 21.90 2.95
N LEU A 190 -12.38 20.91 3.71
CA LEU A 190 -13.19 19.76 4.13
C LEU A 190 -14.32 20.18 5.09
N ASP A 191 -14.11 21.18 5.96
CA ASP A 191 -15.14 21.75 6.83
C ASP A 191 -16.23 22.44 6.02
N ALA A 192 -15.84 23.26 5.04
CA ALA A 192 -16.77 23.93 4.15
C ALA A 192 -17.62 22.93 3.34
N LEU A 193 -17.00 21.90 2.78
CA LEU A 193 -17.71 20.81 2.07
C LEU A 193 -18.67 20.06 2.98
N GLY A 194 -18.29 19.80 4.22
CA GLY A 194 -19.13 19.12 5.20
C GLY A 194 -20.37 19.95 5.60
N THR A 195 -20.25 21.27 5.69
CA THR A 195 -21.36 22.21 5.96
C THR A 195 -22.34 22.26 4.77
N ILE A 196 -21.80 22.32 3.56
CA ILE A 196 -22.61 22.31 2.33
C ILE A 196 -23.41 21.00 2.22
N LYS A 197 -22.74 19.84 2.39
CA LYS A 197 -23.42 18.53 2.34
C LYS A 197 -24.54 18.39 3.38
N LYS A 198 -24.38 18.96 4.57
CA LYS A 198 -25.42 18.97 5.61
C LYS A 198 -26.58 19.91 5.28
N GLY A 199 -26.30 21.09 4.70
CA GLY A 199 -27.32 22.06 4.32
C GLY A 199 -28.20 21.65 3.15
N PHE A 200 -27.77 20.72 2.30
CA PHE A 200 -28.58 20.14 1.21
C PHE A 200 -29.31 18.85 1.60
N ALA A 201 -29.09 18.32 2.81
CA ALA A 201 -29.72 17.11 3.30
C ALA A 201 -30.94 17.36 4.22
N THR A 202 -31.24 18.64 4.44
CA THR A 202 -32.45 19.15 5.14
C THR A 202 -33.41 19.78 4.16
#